data_670c3ceeadc845ee0538380a1de4bc59
#
_entry.id   670c3ceeadc845ee0538380a1de4bc59
#
_cell.length_a   1.000
_cell.length_b   1.000
_cell.length_c   1.000
_cell.angle_alpha   90.00
_cell.angle_beta   90.00
_cell.angle_gamma   90.00
#
_symmetry.space_group_name_H-M   'P 1'
#
loop_
_entity.id
_entity.type
_entity.pdbx_description
1 polymer ?
#
loop_
_entity_poly.entity_id
_entity_poly.type
_entity_poly.pdbx_seq_one_letter_code
_entity_poly.pdbx_strand_id
1 'polypeptide(L)'
;DYLHKMNPRSRVYGFIGGTSGLFEGSCIEIQEETLKLYRNTGGYDLLGRSADKISEEDYEKVIASCTKYDLDGLVLIGGAYTATDATLLTEFLLNSGIKTRIVVVPCDYSRDLKNNFVETTVGFDTYCRTVSSLIGNICTDSRSAAKYYHFIRLLGRSPSHVVLEAALQSHPNYAIISEEVAAKRMTLLQV
;
A
#
# COMPACT_ATOMS: atom_id res chain seq x y z
N ASP A 1 -2.02 6.17 -19.22
CA ASP A 1 -3.20 6.42 -20.07
C ASP A 1 -3.96 7.70 -19.71
N TYR A 2 -4.42 7.87 -18.44
CA TYR A 2 -5.27 9.02 -18.06
C TYR A 2 -4.55 10.38 -18.21
N LEU A 3 -3.31 10.50 -17.74
CA LEU A 3 -2.54 11.74 -17.87
C LEU A 3 -2.36 12.17 -19.32
N HIS A 4 -2.03 11.23 -20.22
CA HIS A 4 -1.89 11.54 -21.64
C HIS A 4 -3.23 11.89 -22.33
N LYS A 5 -4.35 11.32 -21.85
CA LYS A 5 -5.69 11.71 -22.33
C LYS A 5 -6.03 13.13 -21.92
N MET A 6 -5.68 13.52 -20.70
CA MET A 6 -5.94 14.88 -20.21
C MET A 6 -4.97 15.90 -20.81
N ASN A 7 -3.72 15.54 -20.95
CA ASN A 7 -2.70 16.39 -21.56
C ASN A 7 -1.68 15.53 -22.33
N PRO A 8 -1.73 15.48 -23.66
CA PRO A 8 -0.81 14.70 -24.49
C PRO A 8 0.66 15.10 -24.38
N ARG A 9 0.96 16.29 -23.83
CA ARG A 9 2.33 16.75 -23.58
C ARG A 9 2.91 16.24 -22.26
N SER A 10 2.10 15.61 -21.41
CA SER A 10 2.57 15.06 -20.14
C SER A 10 3.55 13.93 -20.38
N ARG A 11 4.65 13.93 -19.61
CA ARG A 11 5.64 12.85 -19.59
C ARG A 11 5.58 12.17 -18.24
N VAL A 12 5.72 10.85 -18.25
CA VAL A 12 5.69 10.03 -17.03
C VAL A 12 7.03 9.31 -16.93
N TYR A 13 7.70 9.50 -15.82
CA TYR A 13 8.96 8.83 -15.51
C TYR A 13 8.75 7.80 -14.41
N GLY A 14 9.38 6.65 -14.54
CA GLY A 14 9.42 5.62 -13.51
C GLY A 14 10.84 5.45 -13.00
N PHE A 15 11.06 5.65 -11.70
CA PHE A 15 12.36 5.46 -11.08
C PHE A 15 12.64 3.97 -10.87
N ILE A 16 13.76 3.49 -11.42
CA ILE A 16 14.16 2.08 -11.35
C ILE A 16 14.69 1.76 -9.96
N GLY A 17 14.13 0.71 -9.34
CA GLY A 17 14.45 0.36 -7.96
C GLY A 17 13.75 1.23 -6.91
N GLY A 18 12.72 2.02 -7.30
CA GLY A 18 11.97 2.85 -6.37
C GLY A 18 12.78 4.00 -5.79
N THR A 19 12.91 4.08 -4.45
CA THR A 19 13.61 5.17 -3.76
C THR A 19 15.09 5.23 -4.08
N SER A 20 15.78 4.09 -4.26
CA SER A 20 17.18 4.10 -4.67
C SER A 20 17.38 4.77 -6.05
N GLY A 21 16.52 4.43 -7.03
CA GLY A 21 16.54 5.08 -8.33
C GLY A 21 16.20 6.56 -8.27
N LEU A 22 15.34 6.98 -7.35
CA LEU A 22 15.05 8.39 -7.12
C LEU A 22 16.29 9.14 -6.61
N PHE A 23 17.06 8.55 -5.70
CA PHE A 23 18.31 9.15 -5.18
C PHE A 23 19.41 9.24 -6.23
N GLU A 24 19.51 8.24 -7.10
CA GLU A 24 20.50 8.17 -8.17
C GLU A 24 20.08 8.96 -9.43
N GLY A 25 18.81 9.36 -9.51
CA GLY A 25 18.23 9.94 -10.71
C GLY A 25 18.19 8.95 -11.87
N SER A 26 18.00 7.66 -11.57
CA SER A 26 17.87 6.57 -12.55
C SER A 26 16.40 6.33 -12.86
N CYS A 27 15.96 6.68 -14.06
CA CYS A 27 14.55 6.49 -14.45
C CYS A 27 14.44 6.12 -15.94
N ILE A 28 13.25 5.60 -16.27
CA ILE A 28 12.81 5.39 -17.65
C ILE A 28 11.57 6.26 -17.92
N GLU A 29 11.42 6.73 -19.14
CA GLU A 29 10.17 7.34 -19.58
C GLU A 29 9.16 6.23 -19.90
N ILE A 30 8.00 6.29 -19.24
CA ILE A 30 6.95 5.29 -19.41
C ILE A 30 6.10 5.67 -20.62
N GLN A 31 6.25 4.94 -21.70
CA GLN A 31 5.50 5.09 -22.94
C GLN A 31 4.33 4.13 -23.01
N GLU A 32 3.40 4.36 -23.93
CA GLU A 32 2.20 3.53 -24.07
C GLU A 32 2.55 2.09 -24.46
N GLU A 33 3.56 1.89 -25.30
CA GLU A 33 4.04 0.57 -25.70
C GLU A 33 4.55 -0.23 -24.50
N THR A 34 5.31 0.43 -23.62
CA THR A 34 5.80 -0.17 -22.37
C THR A 34 4.63 -0.57 -21.48
N LEU A 35 3.64 0.31 -21.32
CA LEU A 35 2.46 0.03 -20.50
C LEU A 35 1.64 -1.15 -21.00
N LYS A 36 1.55 -1.34 -22.32
CA LYS A 36 0.82 -2.48 -22.91
C LYS A 36 1.40 -3.83 -22.48
N LEU A 37 2.73 -3.93 -22.36
CA LEU A 37 3.40 -5.17 -21.95
C LEU A 37 3.17 -5.49 -20.45
N TYR A 38 3.03 -4.47 -19.62
CA TYR A 38 2.90 -4.62 -18.17
C TYR A 38 1.47 -4.36 -17.64
N ARG A 39 0.49 -4.26 -18.53
CA ARG A 39 -0.91 -4.02 -18.12
C ARG A 39 -1.44 -5.18 -17.28
N ASN A 40 -1.95 -4.85 -16.09
CA ASN A 40 -2.48 -5.78 -15.08
C ASN A 40 -1.45 -6.77 -14.48
N THR A 41 -0.16 -6.57 -14.71
CA THR A 41 0.90 -7.39 -14.09
C THR A 41 1.50 -6.73 -12.84
N GLY A 42 1.12 -5.48 -12.58
CA GLY A 42 1.73 -4.64 -11.55
C GLY A 42 2.98 -3.92 -12.03
N GLY A 43 3.45 -2.96 -11.25
CA GLY A 43 4.61 -2.15 -11.60
C GLY A 43 5.96 -2.73 -11.13
N TYR A 44 5.93 -3.81 -10.35
CA TYR A 44 7.14 -4.37 -9.75
C TYR A 44 8.13 -4.88 -10.80
N ASP A 45 7.66 -5.61 -11.80
CA ASP A 45 8.51 -6.16 -12.87
C ASP A 45 9.07 -5.06 -13.80
N LEU A 46 8.39 -3.92 -13.87
CA LEU A 46 8.83 -2.79 -14.68
C LEU A 46 9.86 -1.91 -13.95
N LEU A 47 9.58 -1.55 -12.71
CA LEU A 47 10.35 -0.56 -11.96
C LEU A 47 11.15 -1.15 -10.80
N GLY A 48 10.78 -2.34 -10.33
CA GLY A 48 11.34 -2.88 -9.09
C GLY A 48 10.85 -2.12 -7.84
N ARG A 49 11.54 -2.33 -6.75
CA ARG A 49 11.33 -1.61 -5.48
C ARG A 49 12.63 -1.53 -4.71
N SER A 50 12.72 -0.56 -3.80
CA SER A 50 13.73 -0.50 -2.74
C SER A 50 13.08 -0.61 -1.37
N ALA A 51 13.86 -1.02 -0.38
CA ALA A 51 13.51 -0.95 1.03
C ALA A 51 14.01 0.34 1.69
N ASP A 52 14.71 1.20 0.95
CA ASP A 52 15.32 2.40 1.47
C ASP A 52 14.25 3.42 1.85
N LYS A 53 14.43 4.01 3.03
CA LYS A 53 13.60 5.12 3.51
C LYS A 53 14.16 6.43 2.96
N ILE A 54 13.29 7.42 2.84
CA ILE A 54 13.70 8.77 2.49
C ILE A 54 14.02 9.51 3.78
N SER A 55 15.30 9.69 4.08
CA SER A 55 15.78 10.42 5.25
C SER A 55 16.16 11.87 4.88
N GLU A 56 16.40 12.71 5.90
CA GLU A 56 16.83 14.09 5.67
C GLU A 56 18.13 14.18 4.87
N GLU A 57 19.03 13.20 5.02
CA GLU A 57 20.29 13.12 4.26
C GLU A 57 20.08 12.91 2.76
N ASP A 58 18.92 12.41 2.37
CA ASP A 58 18.59 12.10 0.96
C ASP A 58 17.80 13.21 0.28
N TYR A 59 17.32 14.21 1.01
CA TYR A 59 16.47 15.27 0.46
C TYR A 59 17.12 16.03 -0.68
N GLU A 60 18.39 16.35 -0.55
CA GLU A 60 19.15 17.02 -1.62
C GLU A 60 19.24 16.16 -2.90
N LYS A 61 19.37 14.84 -2.77
CA LYS A 61 19.38 13.91 -3.90
C LYS A 61 18.02 13.88 -4.59
N VAL A 62 16.94 13.91 -3.80
CA VAL A 62 15.58 13.99 -4.32
C VAL A 62 15.35 15.30 -5.07
N ILE A 63 15.78 16.44 -4.50
CA ILE A 63 15.71 17.74 -5.19
C ILE A 63 16.49 17.71 -6.50
N ALA A 64 17.69 17.16 -6.50
CA ALA A 64 18.49 17.05 -7.71
C ALA A 64 17.77 16.27 -8.82
N SER A 65 17.14 15.15 -8.47
CA SER A 65 16.35 14.34 -9.39
C SER A 65 15.09 15.07 -9.86
N CYS A 66 14.33 15.73 -8.96
CA CYS A 66 13.17 16.52 -9.31
C CYS A 66 13.51 17.67 -10.27
N THR A 67 14.61 18.34 -10.03
CA THR A 67 15.10 19.45 -10.86
C THR A 67 15.62 18.96 -12.22
N LYS A 68 16.40 17.86 -12.22
CA LYS A 68 16.96 17.26 -13.44
C LYS A 68 15.87 16.90 -14.47
N TYR A 69 14.76 16.36 -14.00
CA TYR A 69 13.65 15.94 -14.87
C TYR A 69 12.51 16.95 -14.93
N ASP A 70 12.68 18.11 -14.31
CA ASP A 70 11.68 19.19 -14.24
C ASP A 70 10.29 18.68 -13.78
N LEU A 71 10.26 17.90 -12.70
CA LEU A 71 9.06 17.23 -12.25
C LEU A 71 8.05 18.22 -11.66
N ASP A 72 6.81 18.17 -12.14
CA ASP A 72 5.68 18.87 -11.54
C ASP A 72 5.09 18.09 -10.35
N GLY A 73 5.15 16.76 -10.39
CA GLY A 73 4.65 15.88 -9.35
C GLY A 73 5.47 14.61 -9.18
N LEU A 74 5.55 14.15 -7.94
CA LEU A 74 6.18 12.88 -7.55
C LEU A 74 5.12 12.01 -6.87
N VAL A 75 4.92 10.81 -7.39
CA VAL A 75 4.00 9.82 -6.81
C VAL A 75 4.80 8.78 -6.05
N LEU A 76 4.57 8.68 -4.75
CA LEU A 76 5.18 7.68 -3.87
C LEU A 76 4.15 6.60 -3.54
N ILE A 77 4.46 5.36 -3.86
CA ILE A 77 3.58 4.20 -3.65
C ILE A 77 4.16 3.36 -2.51
N GLY A 78 3.44 3.24 -1.41
CA GLY A 78 3.94 2.48 -0.26
C GLY A 78 3.02 2.50 0.94
N GLY A 79 3.50 1.94 2.05
CA GLY A 79 2.77 1.83 3.31
C GLY A 79 2.90 3.06 4.21
N ALA A 80 2.63 2.86 5.51
CA ALA A 80 2.63 3.94 6.51
C ALA A 80 3.98 4.69 6.61
N TYR A 81 5.09 3.97 6.53
CA TYR A 81 6.42 4.60 6.56
C TYR A 81 6.63 5.52 5.35
N THR A 82 6.28 5.06 4.16
CA THR A 82 6.36 5.87 2.94
C THR A 82 5.49 7.12 3.04
N ALA A 83 4.31 7.02 3.65
CA ALA A 83 3.43 8.16 3.88
C ALA A 83 4.06 9.18 4.85
N THR A 84 4.73 8.70 5.90
CA THR A 84 5.46 9.57 6.86
C THR A 84 6.63 10.27 6.16
N ASP A 85 7.48 9.51 5.46
CA ASP A 85 8.62 10.06 4.73
C ASP A 85 8.17 11.09 3.68
N ALA A 86 7.07 10.81 2.96
CA ALA A 86 6.47 11.72 2.00
C ALA A 86 5.97 13.03 2.64
N THR A 87 5.42 12.96 3.84
CA THR A 87 4.95 14.15 4.56
C THR A 87 6.12 15.06 4.92
N LEU A 88 7.17 14.50 5.51
CA LEU A 88 8.37 15.24 5.88
C LEU A 88 9.07 15.83 4.64
N LEU A 89 9.20 15.03 3.59
CA LEU A 89 9.77 15.50 2.32
C LEU A 89 8.92 16.61 1.69
N THR A 90 7.59 16.53 1.78
CA THR A 90 6.71 17.59 1.25
C THR A 90 6.96 18.91 1.95
N GLU A 91 7.05 18.89 3.28
CA GLU A 91 7.36 20.09 4.07
C GLU A 91 8.70 20.69 3.67
N PHE A 92 9.71 19.84 3.51
CA PHE A 92 11.04 20.28 3.09
C PHE A 92 11.03 20.90 1.68
N LEU A 93 10.39 20.27 0.70
CA LEU A 93 10.29 20.79 -0.66
C LEU A 93 9.55 22.13 -0.72
N LEU A 94 8.48 22.29 0.06
CA LEU A 94 7.74 23.55 0.15
C LEU A 94 8.62 24.67 0.72
N ASN A 95 9.36 24.39 1.78
CA ASN A 95 10.26 25.36 2.43
C ASN A 95 11.45 25.72 1.52
N SER A 96 11.89 24.79 0.68
CA SER A 96 12.96 25.00 -0.30
C SER A 96 12.48 25.67 -1.60
N GLY A 97 11.19 25.99 -1.72
CA GLY A 97 10.63 26.64 -2.90
C GLY A 97 10.57 25.77 -4.17
N ILE A 98 10.64 24.44 -4.01
CA ILE A 98 10.58 23.48 -5.12
C ILE A 98 9.14 23.32 -5.59
N LYS A 99 8.91 23.37 -6.92
CA LYS A 99 7.57 23.28 -7.53
C LYS A 99 6.93 21.89 -7.41
N THR A 100 7.73 20.83 -7.30
CA THR A 100 7.27 19.45 -7.32
C THR A 100 6.31 19.17 -6.17
N ARG A 101 5.13 18.64 -6.48
CA ARG A 101 4.12 18.24 -5.50
C ARG A 101 4.18 16.74 -5.28
N ILE A 102 4.00 16.31 -4.02
CA ILE A 102 4.04 14.88 -3.67
C ILE A 102 2.61 14.37 -3.50
N VAL A 103 2.35 13.20 -4.07
CA VAL A 103 1.11 12.44 -3.87
C VAL A 103 1.48 11.04 -3.41
N VAL A 104 0.86 10.59 -2.32
CA VAL A 104 1.05 9.23 -1.80
C VAL A 104 -0.10 8.33 -2.26
N VAL A 105 0.26 7.17 -2.79
CA VAL A 105 -0.68 6.08 -3.06
C VAL A 105 -0.46 5.01 -1.99
N PRO A 106 -1.38 4.88 -1.02
CA PRO A 106 -1.21 3.91 0.06
C PRO A 106 -1.35 2.49 -0.45
N CYS A 107 -0.30 1.70 -0.22
CA CYS A 107 -0.21 0.28 -0.56
C CYS A 107 0.00 -0.51 0.73
N ASP A 108 -1.11 -0.98 1.30
CA ASP A 108 -1.12 -1.72 2.56
C ASP A 108 -2.32 -2.66 2.60
N TYR A 109 -2.10 -3.90 2.98
CA TYR A 109 -3.16 -4.91 3.07
C TYR A 109 -4.07 -4.74 4.29
N SER A 110 -3.61 -4.02 5.32
CA SER A 110 -4.36 -3.86 6.58
C SER A 110 -5.43 -2.78 6.54
N ARG A 111 -5.35 -1.87 5.57
CA ARG A 111 -6.22 -0.69 5.45
C ARG A 111 -6.02 0.32 6.59
N ASP A 112 -4.87 0.31 7.24
CA ASP A 112 -4.56 1.21 8.37
C ASP A 112 -4.57 2.69 7.97
N LEU A 113 -4.30 3.00 6.69
CA LEU A 113 -4.26 4.36 6.15
C LEU A 113 -5.60 4.87 5.62
N LYS A 114 -6.71 4.16 5.91
CA LYS A 114 -8.04 4.64 5.55
C LYS A 114 -8.37 5.96 6.27
N ASN A 115 -8.83 6.93 5.49
CA ASN A 115 -9.30 8.22 6.00
C ASN A 115 -10.38 8.79 5.06
N ASN A 116 -10.78 10.03 5.26
CA ASN A 116 -11.81 10.68 4.43
C ASN A 116 -11.43 10.83 2.95
N PHE A 117 -10.15 10.77 2.61
CA PHE A 117 -9.63 10.90 1.25
C PHE A 117 -9.21 9.55 0.64
N VAL A 118 -8.97 8.57 1.49
CA VAL A 118 -8.51 7.22 1.11
C VAL A 118 -9.54 6.20 1.59
N GLU A 119 -10.38 5.75 0.68
CA GLU A 119 -11.45 4.80 0.99
C GLU A 119 -10.92 3.38 1.20
N THR A 120 -9.96 2.97 0.39
CA THR A 120 -9.28 1.68 0.49
C THR A 120 -7.81 1.81 0.12
N THR A 121 -7.01 0.80 0.48
CA THR A 121 -5.58 0.74 0.18
C THR A 121 -5.28 -0.34 -0.85
N VAL A 122 -4.26 -0.13 -1.68
CA VAL A 122 -3.83 -1.15 -2.66
C VAL A 122 -3.33 -2.39 -1.93
N GLY A 123 -3.88 -3.55 -2.26
CA GLY A 123 -3.54 -4.84 -1.63
C GLY A 123 -4.57 -5.37 -0.64
N PHE A 124 -5.43 -4.53 -0.07
CA PHE A 124 -6.46 -4.94 0.89
C PHE A 124 -7.40 -6.01 0.32
N ASP A 125 -8.02 -5.75 -0.83
CA ASP A 125 -9.00 -6.67 -1.44
C ASP A 125 -8.36 -8.01 -1.82
N THR A 126 -7.15 -7.99 -2.37
CA THR A 126 -6.42 -9.21 -2.73
C THR A 126 -6.12 -10.06 -1.49
N TYR A 127 -5.67 -9.42 -0.42
CA TYR A 127 -5.39 -10.11 0.84
C TYR A 127 -6.66 -10.69 1.46
N CYS A 128 -7.73 -9.91 1.57
CA CYS A 128 -9.01 -10.37 2.10
C CYS A 128 -9.59 -11.54 1.31
N ARG A 129 -9.56 -11.49 -0.01
CA ARG A 129 -10.02 -12.58 -0.87
C ARG A 129 -9.22 -13.86 -0.66
N THR A 130 -7.90 -13.76 -0.62
CA THR A 130 -7.02 -14.92 -0.39
C THR A 130 -7.27 -15.56 0.96
N VAL A 131 -7.30 -14.74 2.01
CA VAL A 131 -7.51 -15.21 3.38
C VAL A 131 -8.90 -15.81 3.55
N SER A 132 -9.95 -15.20 3.00
CA SER A 132 -11.32 -15.70 3.06
C SER A 132 -11.46 -17.07 2.39
N SER A 133 -10.76 -17.27 1.26
CA SER A 133 -10.73 -18.58 0.58
C SER A 133 -10.06 -19.64 1.44
N LEU A 134 -8.92 -19.32 2.08
CA LEU A 134 -8.21 -20.24 2.98
C LEU A 134 -9.08 -20.60 4.20
N ILE A 135 -9.72 -19.61 4.82
CA ILE A 135 -10.61 -19.81 5.96
C ILE A 135 -11.80 -20.68 5.56
N GLY A 136 -12.41 -20.41 4.40
CA GLY A 136 -13.52 -21.20 3.87
C GLY A 136 -13.16 -22.69 3.71
N ASN A 137 -11.97 -22.98 3.21
CA ASN A 137 -11.46 -24.35 3.10
C ASN A 137 -11.31 -25.01 4.47
N ILE A 138 -10.73 -24.30 5.46
CA ILE A 138 -10.59 -24.79 6.83
C ILE A 138 -11.97 -25.02 7.47
N CYS A 139 -12.92 -24.13 7.25
CA CYS A 139 -14.30 -24.30 7.73
C CYS A 139 -14.97 -25.56 7.16
N THR A 140 -14.73 -25.88 5.89
CA THR A 140 -15.22 -27.07 5.23
C THR A 140 -14.59 -28.33 5.84
N ASP A 141 -13.27 -28.35 6.02
CA ASP A 141 -12.54 -29.44 6.63
C ASP A 141 -12.97 -29.68 8.09
N SER A 142 -13.10 -28.60 8.86
CA SER A 142 -13.57 -28.65 10.24
C SER A 142 -14.96 -29.28 10.36
N ARG A 143 -15.86 -28.91 9.45
CA ARG A 143 -17.21 -29.44 9.40
C ARG A 143 -17.24 -30.92 9.03
N SER A 144 -16.36 -31.34 8.11
CA SER A 144 -16.22 -32.74 7.70
C SER A 144 -15.59 -33.61 8.79
N ALA A 145 -14.53 -33.15 9.43
CA ALA A 145 -13.82 -33.87 10.48
C ALA A 145 -14.61 -33.95 11.79
N ALA A 146 -15.40 -32.91 12.11
CA ALA A 146 -16.23 -32.77 13.33
C ALA A 146 -15.48 -33.08 14.65
N LYS A 147 -14.16 -32.91 14.67
CA LYS A 147 -13.27 -33.36 15.76
C LYS A 147 -12.44 -32.25 16.36
N TYR A 148 -12.15 -31.19 15.61
CA TYR A 148 -11.20 -30.17 15.98
C TYR A 148 -11.81 -28.78 16.03
N TYR A 149 -11.29 -27.94 16.94
CA TYR A 149 -11.46 -26.48 16.91
C TYR A 149 -10.29 -25.86 16.17
N HIS A 150 -10.57 -24.95 15.25
CA HIS A 150 -9.56 -24.23 14.49
C HIS A 150 -9.48 -22.79 14.93
N PHE A 151 -8.34 -22.38 15.43
CA PHE A 151 -8.05 -20.98 15.75
C PHE A 151 -7.23 -20.36 14.64
N ILE A 152 -7.77 -19.38 13.96
CA ILE A 152 -7.15 -18.73 12.81
C ILE A 152 -6.80 -17.30 13.19
N ARG A 153 -5.51 -17.03 13.28
CA ARG A 153 -5.02 -15.69 13.53
C ARG A 153 -4.63 -15.02 12.21
N LEU A 154 -5.22 -13.86 11.92
CA LEU A 154 -4.84 -13.03 10.78
C LEU A 154 -3.77 -12.04 11.18
N LEU A 155 -2.93 -11.67 10.19
CA LEU A 155 -1.98 -10.58 10.35
C LEU A 155 -2.74 -9.26 10.47
N GLY A 156 -2.24 -8.42 11.37
CA GLY A 156 -2.74 -7.08 11.58
C GLY A 156 -2.15 -6.53 12.88
N ARG A 157 -2.01 -5.22 12.94
CA ARG A 157 -1.57 -4.51 14.15
C ARG A 157 -2.74 -3.80 14.80
N SER A 158 -3.51 -3.12 14.01
CA SER A 158 -4.70 -2.32 14.28
C SER A 158 -4.97 -1.53 12.98
N PRO A 159 -6.18 -1.38 12.50
CA PRO A 159 -7.46 -1.90 12.93
C PRO A 159 -7.78 -3.31 12.39
N SER A 160 -8.90 -3.88 12.84
CA SER A 160 -9.32 -5.24 12.47
C SER A 160 -10.15 -5.34 11.19
N HIS A 161 -9.95 -4.46 10.22
CA HIS A 161 -10.73 -4.44 8.96
C HIS A 161 -10.63 -5.77 8.20
N VAL A 162 -9.42 -6.36 8.14
CA VAL A 162 -9.20 -7.64 7.46
C VAL A 162 -9.98 -8.77 8.11
N VAL A 163 -9.99 -8.81 9.45
CA VAL A 163 -10.72 -9.85 10.21
C VAL A 163 -12.22 -9.76 9.95
N LEU A 164 -12.77 -8.54 9.99
CA LEU A 164 -14.19 -8.31 9.73
C LEU A 164 -14.58 -8.68 8.31
N GLU A 165 -13.80 -8.26 7.32
CA GLU A 165 -14.06 -8.59 5.91
C GLU A 165 -13.97 -10.10 5.66
N ALA A 166 -12.92 -10.74 6.19
CA ALA A 166 -12.75 -12.18 6.07
C ALA A 166 -13.87 -12.96 6.77
N ALA A 167 -14.34 -12.51 7.94
CA ALA A 167 -15.44 -13.12 8.64
C ALA A 167 -16.77 -12.98 7.88
N LEU A 168 -17.03 -11.83 7.29
CA LEU A 168 -18.22 -11.61 6.46
C LEU A 168 -18.24 -12.48 5.20
N GLN A 169 -17.07 -12.76 4.61
CA GLN A 169 -16.97 -13.59 3.42
C GLN A 169 -16.99 -15.10 3.71
N SER A 170 -16.40 -15.54 4.84
CA SER A 170 -16.21 -16.96 5.14
C SER A 170 -17.19 -17.55 6.17
N HIS A 171 -17.92 -16.67 6.88
CA HIS A 171 -18.92 -17.03 7.90
C HIS A 171 -18.37 -18.04 8.94
N PRO A 172 -17.28 -17.75 9.66
CA PRO A 172 -16.80 -18.60 10.74
C PRO A 172 -17.82 -18.66 11.90
N ASN A 173 -17.69 -19.63 12.80
CA ASN A 173 -18.57 -19.73 13.95
C ASN A 173 -18.43 -18.52 14.89
N TYR A 174 -17.21 -17.99 15.02
CA TYR A 174 -16.92 -16.84 15.86
C TYR A 174 -15.79 -16.00 15.27
N ALA A 175 -15.88 -14.69 15.41
CA ALA A 175 -14.82 -13.74 15.05
C ALA A 175 -14.53 -12.82 16.24
N ILE A 176 -13.25 -12.66 16.55
CA ILE A 176 -12.76 -11.82 17.65
C ILE A 176 -11.96 -10.69 17.06
N ILE A 177 -12.28 -9.47 17.44
CA ILE A 177 -11.52 -8.28 17.06
C ILE A 177 -10.99 -7.58 18.31
N SER A 178 -9.81 -7.04 18.22
CA SER A 178 -9.11 -6.40 19.34
C SER A 178 -9.85 -5.19 19.90
N GLU A 179 -10.51 -4.44 19.04
CA GLU A 179 -11.30 -3.25 19.42
C GLU A 179 -12.46 -3.61 20.33
N GLU A 180 -13.17 -4.69 20.05
CA GLU A 180 -14.27 -5.16 20.86
C GLU A 180 -13.79 -5.69 22.21
N VAL A 181 -12.71 -6.48 22.20
CA VAL A 181 -12.08 -7.01 23.42
C VAL A 181 -11.65 -5.87 24.33
N ALA A 182 -10.99 -4.84 23.77
CA ALA A 182 -10.56 -3.69 24.52
C ALA A 182 -11.72 -2.86 25.07
N ALA A 183 -12.73 -2.58 24.26
CA ALA A 183 -13.90 -1.79 24.65
C ALA A 183 -14.72 -2.46 25.77
N LYS A 184 -14.89 -3.78 25.66
CA LYS A 184 -15.63 -4.58 26.66
C LYS A 184 -14.75 -5.02 27.84
N ARG A 185 -13.43 -4.72 27.82
CA ARG A 185 -12.46 -5.19 28.83
C ARG A 185 -12.55 -6.69 29.10
N MET A 186 -12.72 -7.48 28.02
CA MET A 186 -12.90 -8.91 28.12
C MET A 186 -11.59 -9.60 28.53
N THR A 187 -11.71 -10.57 29.44
CA THR A 187 -10.62 -11.49 29.80
C THR A 187 -10.60 -12.69 28.86
N LEU A 188 -9.49 -13.43 28.84
CA LEU A 188 -9.36 -14.64 28.04
C LEU A 188 -10.45 -15.70 28.36
N LEU A 189 -10.93 -15.72 29.61
CA LEU A 189 -12.00 -16.64 30.04
C LEU A 189 -13.40 -16.20 29.58
N GLN A 190 -13.54 -14.95 29.17
CA GLN A 190 -14.82 -14.39 28.72
C GLN A 190 -14.95 -14.40 27.18
N VAL A 191 -13.84 -14.68 26.51
CA VAL A 191 -13.78 -14.88 25.06
C VAL A 191 -14.01 -16.36 24.74
#